data_e2b0ecac15d4c653f6e0a42220174ef2
#
_entry.id   e2b0ecac15d4c653f6e0a42220174ef2
#
_cell.length_a   1.000
_cell.length_b   1.000
_cell.length_c   1.000
_cell.angle_alpha   90.00
_cell.angle_beta   90.00
_cell.angle_gamma   90.00
#
_symmetry.space_group_name_H-M   'P 1'
#
loop_
_entity.id
_entity.type
_entity.pdbx_description
1 polymer ?
#
loop_
_entity_poly.entity_id
_entity_poly.type
_entity_poly.pdbx_seq_one_letter_code
_entity_poly.pdbx_strand_id
1 'polypeptide(L)'
;VNRETIENGDNIFEVGENITFRIEIKNTGNIASEPAIAKLTCNDNYINIINENIEFGGVDTNASAYLEFNAIINPEAQNKEYSNVTININSETYNFTEDTYCNLCIVIDDFENGIVDNNIWDYNPNLPWTALHNTEAVGDYCIYQVIPNNNYSTRLYIDYDFPFDGILSFRYKDESAENLRFQIDDESIELNIMNSEWNTFETDIDAGQHSLQWFTNIDYFSNNQFSYIDYITFRPGNVNVNELTSDDNIRIYPNPAKDFIKLSAVSYHLSTVRVYS
;
A
#
# COMPACT_ATOMS: atom_id res chain seq x y z
N VAL A 1 12.38 8.68 -14.15
CA VAL A 1 11.21 9.34 -13.59
C VAL A 1 11.13 8.95 -12.12
N ASN A 2 11.16 9.90 -11.20
CA ASN A 2 10.88 9.64 -9.79
C ASN A 2 9.41 9.96 -9.53
N ARG A 3 8.79 9.16 -8.70
CA ARG A 3 7.38 9.22 -8.40
C ARG A 3 7.17 9.42 -6.90
N GLU A 4 6.31 10.33 -6.53
CA GLU A 4 5.81 10.53 -5.18
C GLU A 4 4.29 10.52 -5.23
N THR A 5 3.63 9.85 -4.30
CA THR A 5 2.18 9.94 -4.11
C THR A 5 1.91 10.73 -2.86
N ILE A 6 0.91 11.60 -2.92
CA ILE A 6 0.60 12.50 -1.82
C ILE A 6 -0.91 12.38 -1.56
N GLU A 7 -1.30 11.60 -0.54
CA GLU A 7 -2.53 11.95 0.17
C GLU A 7 -2.48 11.66 1.66
N ASN A 8 -2.47 10.46 2.13
CA ASN A 8 -2.29 10.22 3.57
C ASN A 8 -0.82 10.02 3.95
N GLY A 9 0.06 9.87 2.96
CA GLY A 9 1.52 9.77 3.15
C GLY A 9 2.02 8.37 3.49
N ASP A 10 1.17 7.34 3.41
CA ASP A 10 1.54 5.96 3.73
C ASP A 10 2.03 5.14 2.53
N ASN A 11 1.89 5.67 1.29
CA ASN A 11 2.18 5.00 0.01
C ASN A 11 1.34 3.74 -0.25
N ILE A 12 0.18 3.64 0.35
CA ILE A 12 -0.79 2.57 0.14
C ILE A 12 -1.94 3.13 -0.71
N PHE A 13 -2.37 2.40 -1.72
CA PHE A 13 -3.42 2.83 -2.64
C PHE A 13 -4.70 2.05 -2.38
N GLU A 14 -5.68 2.71 -1.80
CA GLU A 14 -6.95 2.11 -1.41
C GLU A 14 -8.08 2.45 -2.36
N VAL A 15 -9.05 1.56 -2.46
CA VAL A 15 -10.24 1.79 -3.27
C VAL A 15 -11.00 3.03 -2.77
N GLY A 16 -11.31 3.94 -3.71
CA GLY A 16 -11.99 5.19 -3.41
C GLY A 16 -11.08 6.36 -3.05
N GLU A 17 -9.80 6.09 -2.82
CA GLU A 17 -8.83 7.11 -2.48
C GLU A 17 -8.56 8.06 -3.65
N ASN A 18 -8.44 9.36 -3.33
CA ASN A 18 -7.94 10.35 -4.28
C ASN A 18 -6.42 10.43 -4.09
N ILE A 19 -5.67 10.25 -5.13
CA ILE A 19 -4.22 10.26 -5.12
C ILE A 19 -3.65 11.29 -6.08
N THR A 20 -2.43 11.76 -5.81
CA THR A 20 -1.68 12.62 -6.72
C THR A 20 -0.36 11.93 -7.09
N PHE A 21 -0.20 11.62 -8.36
CA PHE A 21 1.09 11.21 -8.89
C PHE A 21 1.96 12.42 -9.14
N ARG A 22 3.02 12.58 -8.39
CA ARG A 22 4.05 13.57 -8.65
C ARG A 22 5.21 12.91 -9.39
N ILE A 23 5.39 13.30 -10.65
CA ILE A 23 6.37 12.70 -11.55
C ILE A 23 7.49 13.68 -11.81
N GLU A 24 8.72 13.33 -11.45
CA GLU A 24 9.92 14.07 -11.81
C GLU A 24 10.38 13.68 -13.21
N ILE A 25 10.48 14.64 -14.10
CA ILE A 25 11.07 14.50 -15.43
C ILE A 25 12.40 15.23 -15.43
N LYS A 26 13.50 14.50 -15.55
CA LYS A 26 14.83 15.07 -15.55
C LYS A 26 15.45 15.07 -16.95
N ASN A 27 15.93 16.23 -17.39
CA ASN A 27 16.73 16.32 -18.58
C ASN A 27 18.19 15.94 -18.25
N THR A 28 18.64 14.78 -18.73
CA THR A 28 20.02 14.29 -18.58
C THR A 28 20.89 14.57 -19.82
N GLY A 29 20.30 15.21 -20.84
CA GLY A 29 20.99 15.62 -22.05
C GLY A 29 21.89 16.86 -21.83
N ASN A 30 22.64 17.21 -22.87
CA ASN A 30 23.58 18.35 -22.87
C ASN A 30 23.00 19.63 -23.50
N ILE A 31 21.72 19.62 -23.89
CA ILE A 31 20.96 20.78 -24.37
C ILE A 31 19.63 20.85 -23.66
N ALA A 32 19.02 22.05 -23.56
CA ALA A 32 17.67 22.19 -23.04
C ALA A 32 16.66 21.42 -23.93
N SER A 33 15.66 20.81 -23.30
CA SER A 33 14.58 20.15 -24.04
C SER A 33 13.60 21.17 -24.60
N GLU A 34 12.83 20.76 -25.60
CA GLU A 34 11.69 21.53 -26.08
C GLU A 34 10.49 21.41 -25.13
N PRO A 35 9.50 22.32 -25.23
CA PRO A 35 8.21 22.12 -24.60
C PRO A 35 7.58 20.79 -25.01
N ALA A 36 6.87 20.15 -24.09
CA ALA A 36 6.27 18.85 -24.33
C ALA A 36 4.92 18.70 -23.61
N ILE A 37 4.18 17.67 -24.00
CA ILE A 37 2.97 17.21 -23.32
C ILE A 37 3.26 15.87 -22.68
N ALA A 38 3.01 15.79 -21.39
CA ALA A 38 3.00 14.53 -20.67
C ALA A 38 1.57 14.00 -20.56
N LYS A 39 1.37 12.74 -20.89
CA LYS A 39 0.11 12.03 -20.74
C LYS A 39 0.31 10.85 -19.80
N LEU A 40 -0.50 10.79 -18.73
CA LEU A 40 -0.57 9.64 -17.83
C LEU A 40 -1.84 8.83 -18.13
N THR A 41 -1.71 7.52 -18.25
CA THR A 41 -2.84 6.62 -18.49
C THR A 41 -2.72 5.36 -17.63
N CYS A 42 -3.87 4.83 -17.22
CA CYS A 42 -4.00 3.51 -16.59
C CYS A 42 -4.67 2.57 -17.58
N ASN A 43 -4.02 1.45 -17.92
CA ASN A 43 -4.48 0.55 -18.97
C ASN A 43 -5.50 -0.49 -18.50
N ASP A 44 -5.56 -0.75 -17.19
CA ASP A 44 -6.44 -1.75 -16.58
C ASP A 44 -7.71 -1.16 -15.95
N ASN A 45 -7.86 0.16 -16.00
CA ASN A 45 -8.97 0.92 -15.42
C ASN A 45 -9.09 0.83 -13.88
N TYR A 46 -8.07 0.35 -13.17
CA TYR A 46 -8.09 0.34 -11.72
C TYR A 46 -7.82 1.72 -11.12
N ILE A 47 -7.20 2.60 -11.90
CA ILE A 47 -6.92 3.99 -11.52
C ILE A 47 -7.53 4.91 -12.56
N ASN A 48 -8.41 5.80 -12.14
CA ASN A 48 -9.01 6.83 -12.99
C ASN A 48 -8.16 8.10 -12.91
N ILE A 49 -7.40 8.40 -13.96
CA ILE A 49 -6.60 9.63 -14.05
C ILE A 49 -7.51 10.80 -14.41
N ILE A 50 -7.59 11.82 -13.56
CA ILE A 50 -8.52 12.96 -13.70
C ILE A 50 -7.98 13.97 -14.73
N ASN A 51 -6.68 14.32 -14.62
CA ASN A 51 -6.01 15.27 -15.51
C ASN A 51 -4.93 14.55 -16.34
N GLU A 52 -5.35 13.75 -17.32
CA GLU A 52 -4.47 12.88 -18.08
C GLU A 52 -3.33 13.61 -18.83
N ASN A 53 -3.50 14.88 -19.18
CA ASN A 53 -2.54 15.61 -19.99
C ASN A 53 -2.04 16.86 -19.25
N ILE A 54 -0.72 17.05 -19.24
CA ILE A 54 -0.07 18.24 -18.69
C ILE A 54 0.92 18.78 -19.71
N GLU A 55 0.74 20.04 -20.10
CA GLU A 55 1.71 20.77 -20.91
C GLU A 55 2.79 21.35 -20.00
N PHE A 56 4.05 21.20 -20.36
CA PHE A 56 5.16 21.79 -19.62
C PHE A 56 6.20 22.39 -20.56
N GLY A 57 6.90 23.42 -20.08
CA GLY A 57 7.97 24.09 -20.81
C GLY A 57 9.20 23.22 -20.97
N GLY A 58 10.13 23.68 -21.77
CA GLY A 58 11.43 23.03 -21.91
C GLY A 58 12.15 22.91 -20.56
N VAL A 59 12.90 21.85 -20.39
CA VAL A 59 13.69 21.57 -19.18
C VAL A 59 15.17 21.79 -19.49
N ASP A 60 15.81 22.67 -18.74
CA ASP A 60 17.23 22.97 -18.92
C ASP A 60 18.12 21.74 -18.64
N THR A 61 19.34 21.76 -19.16
CA THR A 61 20.34 20.71 -18.96
C THR A 61 20.53 20.38 -17.49
N ASN A 62 20.42 19.11 -17.11
CA ASN A 62 20.50 18.59 -15.75
C ASN A 62 19.45 19.13 -14.78
N ALA A 63 18.44 19.87 -15.24
CA ALA A 63 17.30 20.31 -14.46
C ALA A 63 16.18 19.29 -14.47
N SER A 64 15.22 19.47 -13.55
CA SER A 64 14.00 18.66 -13.46
C SER A 64 12.76 19.51 -13.55
N ALA A 65 11.69 18.97 -14.15
CA ALA A 65 10.32 19.44 -14.05
C ALA A 65 9.51 18.44 -13.20
N TYR A 66 8.55 18.95 -12.42
CA TYR A 66 7.64 18.13 -11.61
C TYR A 66 6.23 18.30 -12.15
N LEU A 67 5.58 17.18 -12.45
CA LEU A 67 4.21 17.13 -12.98
C LEU A 67 3.32 16.41 -11.96
N GLU A 68 2.12 16.94 -11.74
CA GLU A 68 1.17 16.40 -10.77
C GLU A 68 -0.12 15.96 -11.48
N PHE A 69 -0.40 14.67 -11.44
CA PHE A 69 -1.59 14.04 -12.00
C PHE A 69 -2.49 13.57 -10.87
N ASN A 70 -3.72 14.08 -10.83
CA ASN A 70 -4.72 13.65 -9.88
C ASN A 70 -5.45 12.41 -10.40
N ALA A 71 -5.72 11.48 -9.52
CA ALA A 71 -6.38 10.24 -9.84
C ALA A 71 -7.27 9.75 -8.69
N ILE A 72 -8.13 8.78 -8.98
CA ILE A 72 -8.97 8.07 -7.99
C ILE A 72 -8.77 6.58 -8.21
N ILE A 73 -8.63 5.82 -7.14
CA ILE A 73 -8.59 4.36 -7.18
C ILE A 73 -10.01 3.85 -7.34
N ASN A 74 -10.28 3.13 -8.42
CA ASN A 74 -11.61 2.64 -8.75
C ASN A 74 -12.01 1.39 -7.94
N PRO A 75 -13.33 1.14 -7.73
CA PRO A 75 -13.82 -0.08 -7.09
C PRO A 75 -13.35 -1.38 -7.75
N GLU A 76 -13.09 -1.36 -9.05
CA GLU A 76 -12.57 -2.51 -9.79
C GLU A 76 -11.15 -2.91 -9.39
N ALA A 77 -10.44 -2.02 -8.68
CA ALA A 77 -9.13 -2.30 -8.11
C ALA A 77 -9.17 -3.24 -6.90
N GLN A 78 -10.36 -3.47 -6.31
CA GLN A 78 -10.52 -4.35 -5.18
C GLN A 78 -9.97 -5.76 -5.48
N ASN A 79 -9.18 -6.31 -4.57
CA ASN A 79 -8.51 -7.60 -4.71
C ASN A 79 -7.50 -7.66 -5.88
N LYS A 80 -6.90 -6.54 -6.24
CA LYS A 80 -5.82 -6.48 -7.22
C LYS A 80 -4.49 -6.18 -6.55
N GLU A 81 -3.46 -6.86 -7.01
CA GLU A 81 -2.10 -6.72 -6.50
C GLU A 81 -1.47 -5.37 -6.92
N TYR A 82 -1.66 -5.02 -8.20
CA TYR A 82 -1.09 -3.81 -8.77
C TYR A 82 -1.93 -3.29 -9.95
N SER A 83 -1.67 -2.03 -10.31
CA SER A 83 -2.19 -1.38 -11.51
C SER A 83 -1.04 -0.90 -12.40
N ASN A 84 -1.22 -1.01 -13.72
CA ASN A 84 -0.26 -0.54 -14.71
C ASN A 84 -0.57 0.90 -15.11
N VAL A 85 0.42 1.77 -14.92
CA VAL A 85 0.33 3.18 -15.28
C VAL A 85 1.43 3.51 -16.29
N THR A 86 1.04 4.12 -17.40
CA THR A 86 1.96 4.51 -18.47
C THR A 86 2.08 6.03 -18.54
N ILE A 87 3.31 6.55 -18.44
CA ILE A 87 3.62 7.94 -18.76
C ILE A 87 4.14 8.04 -20.19
N ASN A 88 3.56 8.96 -20.94
CA ASN A 88 3.95 9.25 -22.32
C ASN A 88 4.31 10.73 -22.44
N ILE A 89 5.50 11.06 -22.93
CA ILE A 89 5.97 12.43 -23.09
C ILE A 89 6.23 12.67 -24.57
N ASN A 90 5.50 13.62 -25.15
CA ASN A 90 5.59 13.98 -26.55
C ASN A 90 6.02 15.43 -26.73
N SER A 91 7.04 15.65 -27.57
CA SER A 91 7.41 16.94 -28.12
C SER A 91 7.40 16.88 -29.66
N GLU A 92 7.77 17.95 -30.31
CA GLU A 92 7.91 17.98 -31.80
C GLU A 92 9.00 17.02 -32.29
N THR A 93 10.04 16.78 -31.47
CA THR A 93 11.25 16.06 -31.90
C THR A 93 11.45 14.71 -31.22
N TYR A 94 10.78 14.43 -30.11
CA TYR A 94 10.93 13.16 -29.41
C TYR A 94 9.63 12.66 -28.80
N ASN A 95 9.59 11.34 -28.59
CA ASN A 95 8.54 10.64 -27.88
C ASN A 95 9.21 9.70 -26.87
N PHE A 96 8.73 9.75 -25.62
CA PHE A 96 9.20 8.89 -24.55
C PHE A 96 7.99 8.22 -23.90
N THR A 97 8.11 6.92 -23.64
CA THR A 97 7.08 6.13 -22.95
C THR A 97 7.72 5.29 -21.87
N GLU A 98 7.16 5.30 -20.68
CA GLU A 98 7.58 4.46 -19.55
C GLU A 98 6.35 3.88 -18.85
N ASP A 99 6.40 2.57 -18.62
CA ASP A 99 5.41 1.85 -17.84
C ASP A 99 5.89 1.71 -16.38
N THR A 100 4.97 1.86 -15.45
CA THR A 100 5.22 1.69 -14.02
C THR A 100 4.06 1.00 -13.35
N TYR A 101 4.29 0.44 -12.16
CA TYR A 101 3.27 -0.23 -11.37
C TYR A 101 2.94 0.59 -10.14
N CYS A 102 1.68 0.53 -9.73
CA CYS A 102 1.19 1.01 -8.46
C CYS A 102 0.69 -0.19 -7.67
N ASN A 103 1.28 -0.46 -6.51
CA ASN A 103 0.76 -1.49 -5.62
C ASN A 103 -0.59 -1.02 -5.06
N LEU A 104 -1.56 -1.92 -5.08
CA LEU A 104 -2.90 -1.67 -4.57
C LEU A 104 -3.03 -2.31 -3.19
N CYS A 105 -3.84 -1.72 -2.33
CA CYS A 105 -4.12 -2.24 -1.01
C CYS A 105 -5.55 -2.79 -0.96
N ILE A 106 -5.72 -3.89 -0.26
CA ILE A 106 -7.03 -4.44 0.09
C ILE A 106 -7.33 -4.02 1.52
N VAL A 107 -8.38 -3.25 1.72
CA VAL A 107 -8.94 -3.01 3.06
C VAL A 107 -9.82 -4.21 3.41
N ILE A 108 -9.39 -5.01 4.39
CA ILE A 108 -10.18 -6.14 4.89
C ILE A 108 -11.35 -5.60 5.68
N ASP A 109 -11.08 -4.70 6.63
CA ASP A 109 -12.10 -3.91 7.32
C ASP A 109 -11.47 -2.66 7.95
N ASP A 110 -12.08 -1.51 7.75
CA ASP A 110 -11.72 -0.22 8.35
C ASP A 110 -12.71 0.19 9.46
N PHE A 111 -13.80 -0.58 9.60
CA PHE A 111 -14.89 -0.36 10.55
C PHE A 111 -15.65 0.96 10.39
N GLU A 112 -15.43 1.70 9.32
CA GLU A 112 -16.00 3.03 9.06
C GLU A 112 -17.53 3.02 8.87
N ASN A 113 -18.12 1.85 8.66
CA ASN A 113 -19.57 1.65 8.68
C ASN A 113 -20.17 1.72 10.10
N GLY A 114 -19.34 1.79 11.16
CA GLY A 114 -19.74 1.87 12.57
C GLY A 114 -20.32 0.57 13.14
N ILE A 115 -20.05 -0.57 12.52
CA ILE A 115 -20.52 -1.89 12.98
C ILE A 115 -19.41 -2.93 12.85
N VAL A 116 -19.53 -4.02 13.63
CA VAL A 116 -18.77 -5.26 13.41
C VAL A 116 -19.72 -6.23 12.70
N ASP A 117 -19.52 -6.45 11.41
CA ASP A 117 -20.44 -7.24 10.59
C ASP A 117 -20.31 -8.75 10.89
N ASN A 118 -21.35 -9.35 11.45
CA ASN A 118 -21.43 -10.78 11.77
C ASN A 118 -21.40 -11.71 10.54
N ASN A 119 -21.54 -11.18 9.33
CA ASN A 119 -21.37 -11.97 8.11
C ASN A 119 -19.89 -12.12 7.73
N ILE A 120 -19.03 -11.26 8.26
CA ILE A 120 -17.59 -11.23 8.03
C ILE A 120 -16.85 -11.78 9.25
N TRP A 121 -17.23 -11.29 10.44
CA TRP A 121 -16.53 -11.53 11.70
C TRP A 121 -17.29 -12.52 12.60
N ASP A 122 -16.60 -13.53 13.11
CA ASP A 122 -17.08 -14.39 14.20
C ASP A 122 -16.57 -13.88 15.54
N TYR A 123 -17.46 -13.71 16.51
CA TYR A 123 -17.15 -13.33 17.88
C TYR A 123 -18.18 -13.83 18.86
N ASN A 124 -17.85 -13.87 20.15
CA ASN A 124 -18.79 -14.26 21.19
C ASN A 124 -19.90 -13.19 21.37
N PRO A 125 -21.16 -13.49 21.06
CA PRO A 125 -22.25 -12.51 21.16
C PRO A 125 -22.56 -12.03 22.58
N ASN A 126 -22.08 -12.74 23.62
CA ASN A 126 -22.21 -12.31 25.01
C ASN A 126 -21.07 -11.38 25.45
N LEU A 127 -20.01 -11.28 24.64
CA LEU A 127 -18.84 -10.45 24.84
C LEU A 127 -18.41 -9.85 23.48
N PRO A 128 -19.28 -9.02 22.87
CA PRO A 128 -19.06 -8.56 21.51
C PRO A 128 -17.92 -7.55 21.44
N TRP A 129 -17.19 -7.61 20.33
CA TRP A 129 -16.45 -6.46 19.84
C TRP A 129 -17.45 -5.42 19.34
N THR A 130 -17.22 -4.16 19.61
CA THR A 130 -18.18 -3.10 19.35
C THR A 130 -17.50 -1.93 18.66
N ALA A 131 -18.11 -1.38 17.60
CA ALA A 131 -17.61 -0.19 16.94
C ALA A 131 -17.74 1.04 17.85
N LEU A 132 -16.74 1.90 17.82
CA LEU A 132 -16.63 3.10 18.63
C LEU A 132 -16.15 4.26 17.76
N HIS A 133 -16.86 5.39 17.80
CA HIS A 133 -16.35 6.63 17.23
C HIS A 133 -15.11 7.10 18.04
N ASN A 134 -13.97 7.19 17.37
CA ASN A 134 -12.69 7.55 18.01
C ASN A 134 -11.87 8.43 17.09
N THR A 135 -11.59 9.66 17.50
CA THR A 135 -10.82 10.63 16.72
C THR A 135 -9.33 10.31 16.60
N GLU A 136 -8.83 9.28 17.28
CA GLU A 136 -7.46 8.76 17.15
C GLU A 136 -7.38 7.56 16.21
N ALA A 137 -8.54 7.07 15.73
CA ALA A 137 -8.64 6.01 14.75
C ALA A 137 -8.17 6.50 13.35
N VAL A 138 -7.99 5.57 12.42
CA VAL A 138 -7.93 5.92 10.99
C VAL A 138 -9.37 6.12 10.53
N GLY A 139 -9.73 7.30 10.06
CA GLY A 139 -11.12 7.67 9.82
C GLY A 139 -11.85 8.08 11.10
N ASP A 140 -13.08 7.63 11.26
CA ASP A 140 -13.99 8.03 12.35
C ASP A 140 -14.26 6.91 13.36
N TYR A 141 -14.04 5.65 13.00
CA TYR A 141 -14.41 4.50 13.83
C TYR A 141 -13.25 3.51 13.99
N CYS A 142 -13.23 2.85 15.14
CA CYS A 142 -12.46 1.64 15.41
C CYS A 142 -13.36 0.64 16.13
N ILE A 143 -12.90 -0.57 16.34
CA ILE A 143 -13.59 -1.51 17.22
C ILE A 143 -12.85 -1.66 18.54
N TYR A 144 -13.60 -1.94 19.60
CA TYR A 144 -13.05 -2.16 20.92
C TYR A 144 -13.73 -3.32 21.62
N GLN A 145 -13.02 -3.86 22.57
CA GLN A 145 -13.50 -4.86 23.51
C GLN A 145 -13.34 -4.39 24.94
N VAL A 146 -14.40 -4.48 25.71
CA VAL A 146 -14.32 -4.34 27.18
C VAL A 146 -13.90 -5.66 27.78
N ILE A 147 -12.80 -5.71 28.49
CA ILE A 147 -12.37 -6.91 29.19
C ILE A 147 -13.20 -7.06 30.47
N PRO A 148 -14.11 -8.05 30.54
CA PRO A 148 -14.94 -8.21 31.72
C PRO A 148 -14.16 -8.85 32.88
N ASN A 149 -14.48 -8.47 34.11
CA ASN A 149 -13.87 -9.01 35.32
C ASN A 149 -14.14 -10.53 35.59
N ASN A 150 -14.49 -11.32 34.57
CA ASN A 150 -15.15 -12.62 34.77
C ASN A 150 -14.45 -13.82 34.13
N ASN A 151 -13.15 -13.87 34.01
CA ASN A 151 -12.41 -15.04 33.47
C ASN A 151 -12.86 -15.56 32.08
N TYR A 152 -13.44 -14.73 31.24
CA TYR A 152 -13.81 -15.08 29.88
C TYR A 152 -12.85 -14.43 28.88
N SER A 153 -12.22 -15.23 28.03
CA SER A 153 -11.52 -14.70 26.85
C SER A 153 -12.54 -14.28 25.80
N THR A 154 -12.28 -13.18 25.14
CA THR A 154 -13.06 -12.75 23.96
C THR A 154 -12.21 -12.92 22.73
N ARG A 155 -12.83 -13.25 21.63
CA ARG A 155 -12.13 -13.33 20.34
C ARG A 155 -12.89 -12.60 19.27
N LEU A 156 -12.15 -12.05 18.33
CA LEU A 156 -12.59 -11.63 17.00
C LEU A 156 -11.87 -12.54 16.01
N TYR A 157 -12.60 -13.13 15.08
CA TYR A 157 -12.06 -14.16 14.19
C TYR A 157 -12.59 -13.98 12.76
N ILE A 158 -11.74 -14.24 11.79
CA ILE A 158 -12.08 -14.30 10.37
C ILE A 158 -11.22 -15.37 9.68
N ASP A 159 -11.84 -16.16 8.78
CA ASP A 159 -11.12 -16.90 7.76
C ASP A 159 -11.07 -16.04 6.50
N TYR A 160 -9.86 -15.74 6.03
CA TYR A 160 -9.65 -14.89 4.87
C TYR A 160 -8.78 -15.59 3.82
N ASP A 161 -9.20 -15.51 2.54
CA ASP A 161 -8.47 -16.07 1.41
C ASP A 161 -7.64 -14.98 0.74
N PHE A 162 -6.33 -14.97 1.05
CA PHE A 162 -5.39 -13.98 0.54
C PHE A 162 -5.06 -14.28 -0.92
N PRO A 163 -5.29 -13.34 -1.85
CA PRO A 163 -5.17 -13.59 -3.28
C PRO A 163 -3.72 -13.73 -3.78
N PHE A 164 -2.74 -13.29 -3.02
CA PHE A 164 -1.30 -13.33 -3.33
C PHE A 164 -0.47 -13.26 -2.04
N ASP A 165 0.84 -13.51 -2.12
CA ASP A 165 1.76 -13.32 -1.00
C ASP A 165 1.93 -11.84 -0.69
N GLY A 166 1.86 -11.44 0.58
CA GLY A 166 1.87 -10.03 0.89
C GLY A 166 2.13 -9.70 2.36
N ILE A 167 1.75 -8.49 2.74
CA ILE A 167 1.88 -7.97 4.08
C ILE A 167 0.49 -7.69 4.64
N LEU A 168 0.14 -8.40 5.71
CA LEU A 168 -1.00 -8.10 6.55
C LEU A 168 -0.61 -6.99 7.53
N SER A 169 -1.44 -5.96 7.64
CA SER A 169 -1.26 -4.85 8.57
C SER A 169 -2.55 -4.54 9.32
N PHE A 170 -2.45 -4.10 10.55
CA PHE A 170 -3.55 -3.52 11.31
C PHE A 170 -3.05 -2.58 12.39
N ARG A 171 -3.92 -1.66 12.81
CA ARG A 171 -3.66 -0.82 13.97
C ARG A 171 -4.28 -1.42 15.22
N TYR A 172 -3.63 -1.25 16.34
CA TYR A 172 -4.10 -1.71 17.63
C TYR A 172 -3.67 -0.81 18.77
N LYS A 173 -4.47 -0.82 19.83
CA LYS A 173 -4.18 -0.14 21.10
C LYS A 173 -4.66 -1.04 22.24
N ASP A 174 -3.86 -1.22 23.27
CA ASP A 174 -4.24 -1.98 24.46
C ASP A 174 -3.95 -1.18 25.72
N GLU A 175 -5.00 -0.77 26.41
CA GLU A 175 -4.88 -0.01 27.67
C GLU A 175 -4.53 -0.90 28.87
N SER A 176 -4.59 -2.21 28.69
CA SER A 176 -4.34 -3.19 29.73
C SER A 176 -2.89 -3.65 29.86
N ALA A 177 -2.02 -3.20 28.94
CA ALA A 177 -0.63 -3.62 28.83
C ALA A 177 -0.45 -5.15 28.96
N GLU A 178 -0.69 -5.90 27.84
CA GLU A 178 -0.39 -7.33 27.66
C GLU A 178 -1.60 -8.28 27.44
N ASN A 179 -2.82 -7.77 27.32
CA ASN A 179 -3.99 -8.67 27.19
C ASN A 179 -4.38 -8.96 25.74
N LEU A 180 -4.12 -8.04 24.80
CA LEU A 180 -4.42 -8.28 23.40
C LEU A 180 -3.39 -9.23 22.78
N ARG A 181 -3.89 -10.28 22.16
CA ARG A 181 -3.10 -11.29 21.45
C ARG A 181 -3.59 -11.39 20.02
N PHE A 182 -2.69 -11.79 19.14
CA PHE A 182 -2.99 -12.06 17.74
C PHE A 182 -2.48 -13.44 17.36
N GLN A 183 -3.22 -14.14 16.51
CA GLN A 183 -2.83 -15.45 15.94
C GLN A 183 -3.13 -15.50 14.46
N ILE A 184 -2.26 -16.19 13.74
CA ILE A 184 -2.47 -16.65 12.37
C ILE A 184 -2.35 -18.18 12.39
N ASP A 185 -3.37 -18.90 11.91
CA ASP A 185 -3.38 -20.37 11.80
C ASP A 185 -2.95 -21.09 13.10
N ASP A 186 -3.48 -20.67 14.24
CA ASP A 186 -3.13 -21.19 15.57
C ASP A 186 -1.71 -20.82 16.05
N GLU A 187 -0.89 -20.12 15.27
CA GLU A 187 0.40 -19.59 15.71
C GLU A 187 0.22 -18.23 16.40
N SER A 188 0.60 -18.17 17.68
CA SER A 188 0.53 -16.92 18.44
C SER A 188 1.66 -15.97 18.04
N ILE A 189 1.28 -14.74 17.75
CA ILE A 189 2.19 -13.65 17.42
C ILE A 189 2.18 -12.65 18.55
N GLU A 190 3.37 -12.27 19.00
CA GLU A 190 3.51 -11.30 20.08
C GLU A 190 3.33 -9.89 19.54
N LEU A 191 2.35 -9.15 20.09
CA LEU A 191 2.16 -7.74 19.80
C LEU A 191 3.04 -6.90 20.72
N ASN A 192 3.73 -5.92 20.14
CA ASN A 192 4.58 -5.01 20.90
C ASN A 192 3.72 -3.89 21.52
N ILE A 193 3.15 -4.18 22.69
CA ILE A 193 2.26 -3.26 23.39
C ILE A 193 3.08 -2.28 24.22
N MET A 194 3.14 -1.02 23.78
CA MET A 194 3.81 0.06 24.51
C MET A 194 2.84 1.21 24.82
N ASN A 195 2.75 1.55 26.10
CA ASN A 195 2.23 2.83 26.61
C ASN A 195 0.77 3.18 26.30
N SER A 196 -0.12 2.23 26.05
CA SER A 196 -1.54 2.51 25.73
C SER A 196 -1.71 3.49 24.56
N GLU A 197 -0.78 3.52 23.61
CA GLU A 197 -0.83 4.28 22.38
C GLU A 197 -1.22 3.41 21.21
N TRP A 198 -1.65 4.02 20.11
CA TRP A 198 -1.88 3.33 18.87
C TRP A 198 -0.57 2.84 18.27
N ASN A 199 -0.53 1.57 17.91
CA ASN A 199 0.59 0.91 17.27
C ASN A 199 0.11 0.30 15.93
N THR A 200 1.03 0.10 15.00
CA THR A 200 0.79 -0.66 13.78
C THR A 200 1.53 -1.99 13.88
N PHE A 201 0.83 -3.06 13.52
CA PHE A 201 1.42 -4.38 13.34
C PHE A 201 1.53 -4.69 11.85
N GLU A 202 2.63 -5.30 11.44
CA GLU A 202 2.83 -5.79 10.08
C GLU A 202 3.50 -7.16 10.13
N THR A 203 3.07 -8.06 9.23
CA THR A 203 3.69 -9.37 9.05
C THR A 203 3.51 -9.86 7.62
N ASP A 204 4.49 -10.61 7.14
CA ASP A 204 4.34 -11.35 5.89
C ASP A 204 3.26 -12.44 6.04
N ILE A 205 2.49 -12.66 4.98
CA ILE A 205 1.49 -13.72 4.89
C ILE A 205 1.48 -14.28 3.47
N ASP A 206 1.45 -15.61 3.36
CA ASP A 206 1.41 -16.30 2.07
C ASP A 206 0.01 -16.22 1.45
N ALA A 207 -0.10 -16.45 0.15
CA ALA A 207 -1.38 -16.59 -0.54
C ALA A 207 -2.14 -17.83 -0.07
N GLY A 208 -3.46 -17.72 -0.01
CA GLY A 208 -4.35 -18.81 0.38
C GLY A 208 -5.20 -18.50 1.59
N GLN A 209 -5.89 -19.53 2.08
CA GLN A 209 -6.80 -19.37 3.21
C GLN A 209 -6.03 -19.41 4.53
N HIS A 210 -6.20 -18.34 5.33
CA HIS A 210 -5.65 -18.20 6.67
C HIS A 210 -6.73 -17.82 7.67
N SER A 211 -6.54 -18.29 8.90
CA SER A 211 -7.37 -17.93 10.05
C SER A 211 -6.71 -16.80 10.82
N LEU A 212 -7.36 -15.65 10.92
CA LEU A 212 -6.89 -14.52 11.72
C LEU A 212 -7.72 -14.41 13.00
N GLN A 213 -7.06 -14.32 14.15
CA GLN A 213 -7.74 -14.22 15.42
C GLN A 213 -7.10 -13.18 16.35
N TRP A 214 -7.90 -12.23 16.80
CA TRP A 214 -7.57 -11.33 17.89
C TRP A 214 -8.34 -11.76 19.14
N PHE A 215 -7.66 -11.86 20.27
CA PHE A 215 -8.27 -12.25 21.52
C PHE A 215 -7.61 -11.59 22.70
N THR A 216 -8.36 -11.47 23.78
CA THR A 216 -7.87 -10.94 25.03
C THR A 216 -7.75 -12.05 26.05
N ASN A 217 -6.58 -12.18 26.68
CA ASN A 217 -6.39 -13.05 27.83
C ASN A 217 -6.71 -12.29 29.10
N ILE A 218 -7.37 -12.96 30.04
CA ILE A 218 -7.73 -12.36 31.30
C ILE A 218 -6.71 -12.80 32.35
N ASP A 219 -5.94 -11.85 32.83
CA ASP A 219 -5.26 -11.97 34.13
C ASP A 219 -6.04 -11.22 35.23
N TYR A 220 -6.04 -11.75 36.41
CA TYR A 220 -6.97 -11.62 37.52
C TYR A 220 -7.22 -10.21 38.09
N PHE A 221 -6.69 -9.11 37.58
CA PHE A 221 -6.61 -7.85 38.31
C PHE A 221 -6.86 -6.55 37.56
N SER A 222 -7.61 -6.50 36.47
CA SER A 222 -7.81 -5.24 35.77
C SER A 222 -9.23 -4.68 35.86
N ASN A 223 -9.34 -3.44 36.33
CA ASN A 223 -10.55 -2.65 36.24
C ASN A 223 -10.77 -2.20 34.78
N ASN A 224 -11.92 -2.55 34.17
CA ASN A 224 -12.41 -2.06 32.88
C ASN A 224 -11.31 -1.56 31.95
N GLN A 225 -10.54 -2.46 31.36
CA GLN A 225 -9.52 -2.13 30.39
C GLN A 225 -10.06 -2.40 29.00
N PHE A 226 -9.55 -1.68 28.01
CA PHE A 226 -10.02 -1.72 26.65
C PHE A 226 -8.88 -2.14 25.73
N SER A 227 -9.19 -3.02 24.80
CA SER A 227 -8.35 -3.32 23.65
C SER A 227 -9.06 -2.85 22.40
N TYR A 228 -8.33 -2.23 21.50
CA TYR A 228 -8.84 -1.64 20.27
C TYR A 228 -8.13 -2.25 19.07
N ILE A 229 -8.86 -2.40 17.98
CA ILE A 229 -8.35 -2.78 16.66
C ILE A 229 -8.96 -1.84 15.63
N ASP A 230 -8.17 -1.55 14.60
CA ASP A 230 -8.57 -0.66 13.55
C ASP A 230 -7.79 -0.96 12.25
N TYR A 231 -8.39 -0.61 11.12
CA TYR A 231 -7.73 -0.50 9.84
C TYR A 231 -6.92 -1.74 9.46
N ILE A 232 -7.64 -2.86 9.24
CA ILE A 232 -7.06 -4.13 8.85
C ILE A 232 -6.88 -4.15 7.34
N THR A 233 -5.66 -4.19 6.88
CA THR A 233 -5.29 -4.08 5.47
C THR A 233 -4.36 -5.19 5.03
N PHE A 234 -4.36 -5.43 3.72
CA PHE A 234 -3.45 -6.36 3.08
C PHE A 234 -2.92 -5.74 1.78
N ARG A 235 -1.62 -5.79 1.59
CA ARG A 235 -0.94 -5.24 0.41
C ARG A 235 0.12 -6.20 -0.11
N PRO A 236 0.53 -6.10 -1.40
CA PRO A 236 1.65 -6.87 -1.90
C PRO A 236 2.89 -6.70 -1.02
N GLY A 237 3.56 -7.79 -0.73
CA GLY A 237 4.86 -7.76 -0.08
C GLY A 237 5.82 -6.89 -0.90
N ASN A 238 6.75 -6.21 -0.22
CA ASN A 238 7.84 -5.58 -0.95
C ASN A 238 8.58 -6.69 -1.69
N VAL A 239 8.37 -6.78 -3.00
CA VAL A 239 9.27 -7.56 -3.83
C VAL A 239 10.64 -6.92 -3.59
N ASN A 240 11.46 -7.54 -2.74
CA ASN A 240 12.85 -7.17 -2.64
C ASN A 240 13.41 -7.28 -4.04
N VAL A 241 13.50 -6.17 -4.74
CA VAL A 241 14.36 -6.06 -5.90
C VAL A 241 15.74 -6.29 -5.30
N ASN A 242 16.19 -7.53 -5.34
CA ASN A 242 17.59 -7.81 -5.05
C ASN A 242 18.36 -6.83 -5.93
N GLU A 243 19.08 -5.90 -5.31
CA GLU A 243 19.97 -5.03 -6.05
C GLU A 243 20.76 -5.96 -6.96
N LEU A 244 20.61 -5.78 -8.28
CA LEU A 244 21.34 -6.55 -9.27
C LEU A 244 22.82 -6.39 -8.89
N THR A 245 23.37 -7.40 -8.23
CA THR A 245 24.80 -7.46 -7.99
C THR A 245 25.48 -7.53 -9.35
N SER A 246 26.65 -6.99 -9.50
CA SER A 246 27.40 -6.78 -10.75
C SER A 246 27.58 -8.03 -11.64
N ASP A 247 27.08 -9.19 -11.23
CA ASP A 247 27.11 -10.45 -11.94
C ASP A 247 25.78 -10.79 -12.68
N ASP A 248 24.70 -10.05 -12.48
CA ASP A 248 23.46 -10.25 -13.21
C ASP A 248 23.56 -9.60 -14.59
N ASN A 249 23.65 -10.43 -15.61
CA ASN A 249 23.93 -10.14 -17.00
C ASN A 249 22.94 -9.15 -17.67
N ILE A 250 23.04 -7.86 -17.34
CA ILE A 250 22.48 -6.82 -18.19
C ILE A 250 23.44 -6.62 -19.36
N ARG A 251 22.99 -6.94 -20.57
CA ARG A 251 23.77 -6.72 -21.78
C ARG A 251 23.19 -5.55 -22.55
N ILE A 252 24.01 -4.55 -22.84
CA ILE A 252 23.66 -3.37 -23.64
C ILE A 252 24.20 -3.58 -25.05
N TYR A 253 23.31 -3.56 -26.05
CA TYR A 253 23.67 -3.71 -27.44
C TYR A 253 22.87 -2.70 -28.31
N PRO A 254 23.45 -2.12 -29.34
CA PRO A 254 24.88 -2.08 -29.63
C PRO A 254 25.65 -1.13 -28.70
N ASN A 255 26.95 -1.36 -28.56
CA ASN A 255 27.82 -0.45 -27.80
C ASN A 255 29.08 -0.17 -28.65
N PRO A 256 29.32 1.09 -29.12
CA PRO A 256 28.49 2.28 -28.89
C PRO A 256 27.20 2.28 -29.72
N ALA A 257 26.11 2.78 -29.13
CA ALA A 257 24.84 2.98 -29.81
C ALA A 257 24.86 4.25 -30.68
N LYS A 258 24.27 4.18 -31.87
CA LYS A 258 24.08 5.35 -32.75
C LYS A 258 22.64 5.84 -32.72
N ASP A 259 21.68 4.93 -32.76
CA ASP A 259 20.26 5.26 -32.93
C ASP A 259 19.36 4.72 -31.83
N PHE A 260 19.72 3.59 -31.20
CA PHE A 260 18.94 2.99 -30.11
C PHE A 260 19.79 2.06 -29.24
N ILE A 261 19.38 1.88 -28.01
CA ILE A 261 19.93 0.91 -27.06
C ILE A 261 18.83 -0.09 -26.71
N LYS A 262 19.09 -1.38 -26.89
CA LYS A 262 18.21 -2.44 -26.43
C LYS A 262 18.70 -2.96 -25.09
N LEU A 263 17.84 -2.86 -24.07
CA LEU A 263 18.08 -3.47 -22.76
C LEU A 263 17.38 -4.82 -22.70
N SER A 264 18.08 -5.84 -22.24
CA SER A 264 17.48 -7.14 -21.93
C SER A 264 17.78 -7.45 -20.49
N ALA A 265 16.75 -7.56 -19.66
CA ALA A 265 16.83 -8.03 -18.28
C ALA A 265 16.00 -9.31 -18.12
N VAL A 266 16.47 -10.21 -17.28
CA VAL A 266 15.80 -11.50 -17.02
C VAL A 266 14.79 -11.39 -15.86
N SER A 267 14.70 -10.23 -15.17
CA SER A 267 13.76 -10.02 -14.07
C SER A 267 12.75 -8.91 -14.37
N TYR A 268 11.58 -9.02 -13.80
CA TYR A 268 10.37 -8.28 -14.13
C TYR A 268 10.30 -6.83 -13.65
N HIS A 269 11.31 -6.29 -12.98
CA HIS A 269 11.27 -4.94 -12.41
C HIS A 269 12.56 -4.16 -12.70
N LEU A 270 12.51 -3.26 -13.70
CA LEU A 270 13.50 -2.20 -13.87
C LEU A 270 12.93 -0.90 -13.28
N SER A 271 13.36 -0.53 -12.08
CA SER A 271 12.89 0.69 -11.42
C SER A 271 13.55 1.97 -11.95
N THR A 272 14.72 1.88 -12.58
CA THR A 272 15.43 3.05 -13.14
C THR A 272 16.36 2.62 -14.26
N VAL A 273 16.24 3.25 -15.44
CA VAL A 273 17.22 3.17 -16.53
C VAL A 273 17.89 4.54 -16.70
N ARG A 274 19.20 4.62 -16.49
CA ARG A 274 19.98 5.81 -16.79
C ARG A 274 20.75 5.57 -18.06
N VAL A 275 20.52 6.39 -19.09
CA VAL A 275 21.28 6.37 -20.34
C VAL A 275 22.19 7.59 -20.34
N TYR A 276 23.51 7.36 -20.45
CA TYR A 276 24.52 8.41 -20.56
C TYR A 276 24.95 8.49 -22.03
N SER A 277 24.91 9.70 -22.61
CA SER A 277 25.45 9.99 -23.96
C SER A 277 26.90 10.39 -23.87
#